data_89682c300f00e346de14187be1e562c1
#
_entry.id   89682c300f00e346de14187be1e562c1
#
_cell.length_a   1.000
_cell.length_b   1.000
_cell.length_c   1.000
_cell.angle_alpha   90.00
_cell.angle_beta   90.00
_cell.angle_gamma   90.00
#
_symmetry.space_group_name_H-M   'P 1'
#
loop_
_entity.id
_entity.type
_entity.pdbx_description
1 polymer ?
#
loop_
_entity_poly.entity_id
_entity_poly.type
_entity_poly.pdbx_seq_one_letter_code
_entity_poly.pdbx_strand_id
1 'polypeptide(L)'
;MKIRNIHERTIAATPEQIASLLADFDGIWPTRLAPSPRAQSERLYKTSMMLWQEYDRPGAARAFRVLSPAELQGEHWFELERVPAGTVIRHTVQGEALGDYEAIWRDRIEPAHDIILEAVFDNIETALARIWKGDEAKR
;
A
#
# COMPACT_ATOMS: atom_id res chain seq x y z
N MET A 1 -22.18 -3.97 1.20
CA MET A 1 -21.72 -2.79 0.42
C MET A 1 -20.42 -3.15 -0.29
N LYS A 2 -20.41 -2.98 -1.58
CA LYS A 2 -19.19 -3.21 -2.35
C LYS A 2 -18.17 -2.11 -2.09
N ILE A 3 -16.91 -2.51 -1.97
CA ILE A 3 -15.78 -1.61 -1.79
C ILE A 3 -14.92 -1.64 -3.04
N ARG A 4 -14.58 -0.46 -3.54
CA ARG A 4 -13.55 -0.29 -4.56
C ARG A 4 -12.90 1.06 -4.34
N ASN A 5 -11.60 1.04 -4.06
CA ASN A 5 -10.82 2.26 -3.80
C ASN A 5 -9.50 2.14 -4.55
N ILE A 6 -9.18 3.14 -5.36
CA ILE A 6 -7.99 3.13 -6.20
C ILE A 6 -7.23 4.43 -5.99
N HIS A 7 -5.93 4.32 -5.71
CA HIS A 7 -4.99 5.42 -5.71
C HIS A 7 -3.90 5.14 -6.72
N GLU A 8 -3.52 6.13 -7.51
CA GLU A 8 -2.40 5.97 -8.43
C GLU A 8 -1.60 7.25 -8.58
N ARG A 9 -0.34 7.09 -8.93
CA ARG A 9 0.59 8.20 -9.16
C ARG A 9 1.66 7.76 -10.15
N THR A 10 2.08 8.67 -11.02
CA THR A 10 3.25 8.45 -11.86
C THR A 10 4.50 8.94 -11.11
N ILE A 11 5.49 8.07 -10.98
CA ILE A 11 6.73 8.35 -10.25
C ILE A 11 7.89 8.19 -11.22
N ALA A 12 8.83 9.15 -11.20
CA ALA A 12 10.01 9.14 -12.08
C ALA A 12 11.07 8.16 -11.57
N ALA A 13 10.77 6.87 -11.66
CA ALA A 13 11.64 5.77 -11.25
C ALA A 13 11.25 4.51 -12.00
N THR A 14 12.12 3.48 -11.97
CA THR A 14 11.81 2.20 -12.58
C THR A 14 10.89 1.38 -11.68
N PRO A 15 10.12 0.43 -12.25
CA PRO A 15 9.32 -0.49 -11.43
C PRO A 15 10.17 -1.26 -10.41
N GLU A 16 11.39 -1.64 -10.76
CA GLU A 16 12.29 -2.37 -9.87
C GLU A 16 12.70 -1.54 -8.66
N GLN A 17 12.96 -0.25 -8.85
CA GLN A 17 13.28 0.67 -7.74
C GLN A 17 12.10 0.81 -6.78
N ILE A 18 10.89 0.95 -7.30
CA ILE A 18 9.68 1.08 -6.48
C ILE A 18 9.35 -0.25 -5.79
N ALA A 19 9.45 -1.38 -6.50
CA ALA A 19 9.21 -2.70 -5.91
C ALA A 19 10.11 -2.97 -4.72
N SER A 20 11.37 -2.56 -4.80
CA SER A 20 12.33 -2.68 -3.71
C SER A 20 11.87 -1.93 -2.44
N LEU A 21 11.25 -0.76 -2.60
CA LEU A 21 10.72 0.01 -1.47
C LEU A 21 9.42 -0.59 -0.92
N LEU A 22 8.58 -1.17 -1.79
CA LEU A 22 7.35 -1.83 -1.36
C LEU A 22 7.61 -3.11 -0.55
N ALA A 23 8.80 -3.70 -0.66
CA ALA A 23 9.16 -4.90 0.08
C ALA A 23 9.29 -4.64 1.59
N ASP A 24 9.52 -3.40 2.00
CA ASP A 24 9.66 -3.00 3.41
C ASP A 24 8.78 -1.79 3.72
N PHE A 25 7.63 -2.04 4.31
CA PHE A 25 6.70 -0.97 4.67
C PHE A 25 7.30 0.05 5.65
N ASP A 26 8.18 -0.36 6.55
CA ASP A 26 8.73 0.54 7.57
C ASP A 26 9.47 1.73 6.95
N GLY A 27 10.08 1.53 5.78
CA GLY A 27 10.80 2.59 5.08
C GLY A 27 9.91 3.63 4.39
N ILE A 28 8.64 3.31 4.16
CA ILE A 28 7.72 4.16 3.40
C ILE A 28 6.42 4.47 4.14
N TRP A 29 6.16 3.83 5.27
CA TRP A 29 4.92 4.01 6.01
C TRP A 29 4.90 5.35 6.76
N PRO A 30 3.79 6.09 6.70
CA PRO A 30 3.67 7.36 7.43
C PRO A 30 3.33 7.12 8.91
N THR A 31 4.35 6.77 9.69
CA THR A 31 4.17 6.37 11.11
C THR A 31 3.57 7.46 11.99
N ARG A 32 3.61 8.73 11.54
CA ARG A 32 2.93 9.83 12.24
C ARG A 32 1.42 9.73 12.15
N LEU A 33 0.90 9.06 11.12
CA LEU A 33 -0.55 8.93 10.86
C LEU A 33 -1.12 7.64 11.43
N ALA A 34 -0.36 6.55 11.34
CA ALA A 34 -0.79 5.23 11.82
C ALA A 34 0.42 4.33 12.04
N PRO A 35 0.33 3.35 12.96
CA PRO A 35 1.38 2.34 13.08
C PRO A 35 1.57 1.55 11.80
N SER A 36 2.81 1.23 11.46
CA SER A 36 3.13 0.39 10.31
C SER A 36 2.55 -1.03 10.48
N PRO A 37 2.13 -1.69 9.40
CA PRO A 37 1.76 -3.10 9.47
C PRO A 37 2.90 -3.93 10.05
N ARG A 38 2.59 -4.80 11.02
CA ARG A 38 3.58 -5.60 11.76
C ARG A 38 3.51 -7.05 11.33
N ALA A 39 4.65 -7.60 10.93
CA ALA A 39 4.76 -9.03 10.63
C ALA A 39 4.49 -9.84 11.91
N GLN A 40 3.55 -10.78 11.84
CA GLN A 40 3.23 -11.73 12.91
C GLN A 40 3.92 -13.07 12.67
N SER A 41 4.07 -13.43 11.42
CA SER A 41 4.76 -14.60 10.93
C SER A 41 5.05 -14.37 9.45
N GLU A 42 5.62 -15.37 8.77
CA GLU A 42 5.79 -15.32 7.32
C GLU A 42 4.42 -15.08 6.66
N ARG A 43 4.30 -14.00 5.89
CA ARG A 43 3.10 -13.62 5.13
C ARG A 43 1.89 -13.15 5.96
N LEU A 44 1.98 -13.07 7.29
CA LEU A 44 0.90 -12.51 8.12
C LEU A 44 1.31 -11.15 8.69
N TYR A 45 0.43 -10.18 8.55
CA TYR A 45 0.65 -8.80 9.00
C TYR A 45 -0.54 -8.30 9.80
N LYS A 46 -0.24 -7.64 10.92
CA LYS A 46 -1.26 -7.03 11.76
C LYS A 46 -1.20 -5.51 11.65
N THR A 47 -2.36 -4.89 11.45
CA THR A 47 -2.55 -3.45 11.58
C THR A 47 -3.36 -3.16 12.84
N SER A 48 -3.62 -1.88 13.13
CA SER A 48 -4.46 -1.50 14.27
C SER A 48 -5.89 -2.05 14.19
N MET A 49 -6.40 -2.34 12.99
CA MET A 49 -7.79 -2.77 12.78
C MET A 49 -7.95 -4.10 12.07
N MET A 50 -6.89 -4.62 11.45
CA MET A 50 -7.01 -5.76 10.54
C MET A 50 -5.88 -6.75 10.70
N LEU A 51 -6.14 -7.98 10.27
CA LEU A 51 -5.12 -9.00 10.03
C LEU A 51 -5.10 -9.28 8.53
N TRP A 52 -3.91 -9.22 7.92
CA TRP A 52 -3.73 -9.44 6.49
C TRP A 52 -2.88 -10.68 6.25
N GLN A 53 -3.19 -11.42 5.18
CA GLN A 53 -2.33 -12.46 4.65
C GLN A 53 -1.79 -12.02 3.30
N GLU A 54 -0.47 -12.00 3.16
CA GLU A 54 0.17 -11.77 1.88
C GLU A 54 -0.03 -12.99 0.97
N TYR A 55 -0.33 -12.76 -0.31
CA TYR A 55 -0.50 -13.82 -1.29
C TYR A 55 0.03 -13.39 -2.64
N ASP A 56 0.24 -14.36 -3.52
CA ASP A 56 0.74 -14.11 -4.87
C ASP A 56 -0.44 -13.82 -5.81
N ARG A 57 -0.54 -12.57 -6.24
CA ARG A 57 -1.54 -12.13 -7.21
C ARG A 57 -0.85 -11.86 -8.54
N PRO A 58 -1.28 -12.52 -9.66
CA PRO A 58 -0.69 -12.26 -10.97
C PRO A 58 -0.77 -10.77 -11.33
N GLY A 59 0.36 -10.20 -11.75
CA GLY A 59 0.46 -8.80 -12.12
C GLY A 59 0.63 -7.81 -10.97
N ALA A 60 0.55 -8.26 -9.73
CA ALA A 60 0.76 -7.40 -8.56
C ALA A 60 2.21 -7.45 -8.08
N ALA A 61 2.73 -6.30 -7.67
CA ALA A 61 4.03 -6.22 -7.02
C ALA A 61 3.96 -6.74 -5.58
N ARG A 62 2.81 -6.52 -4.92
CA ARG A 62 2.54 -7.01 -3.57
C ARG A 62 1.04 -7.04 -3.32
N ALA A 63 0.52 -8.12 -2.73
CA ALA A 63 -0.92 -8.29 -2.54
C ALA A 63 -1.25 -8.94 -1.20
N PHE A 64 -2.39 -8.54 -0.62
CA PHE A 64 -2.86 -8.98 0.68
C PHE A 64 -4.35 -9.28 0.68
N ARG A 65 -4.75 -10.29 1.47
CA ARG A 65 -6.15 -10.58 1.79
C ARG A 65 -6.44 -10.16 3.21
N VAL A 66 -7.62 -9.62 3.45
CA VAL A 66 -8.09 -9.33 4.80
C VAL A 66 -8.61 -10.62 5.42
N LEU A 67 -7.98 -11.08 6.51
CA LEU A 67 -8.43 -12.26 7.26
C LEU A 67 -9.38 -11.88 8.40
N SER A 68 -9.20 -10.72 9.00
CA SER A 68 -9.99 -10.23 10.12
C SER A 68 -10.08 -8.71 10.04
N PRO A 69 -11.22 -8.11 10.33
CA PRO A 69 -12.47 -8.73 10.79
C PRO A 69 -13.21 -9.44 9.66
N ALA A 70 -14.08 -10.40 10.03
CA ALA A 70 -14.83 -11.20 9.05
C ALA A 70 -15.83 -10.37 8.23
N GLU A 71 -16.32 -9.26 8.79
CA GLU A 71 -17.27 -8.35 8.15
C GLU A 71 -16.61 -7.48 7.07
N LEU A 72 -15.30 -7.45 7.00
CA LEU A 72 -14.55 -6.71 5.98
C LEU A 72 -13.83 -7.71 5.07
N GLN A 73 -14.52 -8.17 4.05
CA GLN A 73 -14.03 -9.18 3.12
C GLN A 73 -13.38 -8.48 1.93
N GLY A 74 -12.10 -8.74 1.69
CA GLY A 74 -11.47 -8.11 0.57
C GLY A 74 -9.99 -8.35 0.43
N GLU A 75 -9.46 -7.69 -0.58
CA GLU A 75 -8.08 -7.76 -0.99
C GLU A 75 -7.58 -6.35 -1.30
N HIS A 76 -6.29 -6.15 -1.14
CA HIS A 76 -5.65 -4.92 -1.63
C HIS A 76 -4.27 -5.25 -2.17
N TRP A 77 -3.85 -4.49 -3.18
CA TRP A 77 -2.58 -4.78 -3.84
C TRP A 77 -2.00 -3.56 -4.53
N PHE A 78 -0.69 -3.63 -4.77
CA PHE A 78 0.04 -2.66 -5.57
C PHE A 78 0.35 -3.24 -6.95
N GLU A 79 0.15 -2.45 -7.98
CA GLU A 79 0.57 -2.72 -9.35
C GLU A 79 1.56 -1.65 -9.80
N LEU A 80 2.54 -2.05 -10.60
CA LEU A 80 3.55 -1.16 -11.18
C LEU A 80 3.52 -1.31 -12.69
N GLU A 81 3.30 -0.21 -13.39
CA GLU A 81 3.25 -0.18 -14.84
C GLU A 81 4.31 0.78 -15.38
N ARG A 82 5.23 0.27 -16.20
CA ARG A 82 6.24 1.10 -16.86
C ARG A 82 5.59 1.98 -17.90
N VAL A 83 5.87 3.29 -17.84
CA VAL A 83 5.39 4.29 -18.79
C VAL A 83 6.58 5.19 -19.20
N PRO A 84 6.46 6.00 -20.28
CA PRO A 84 7.57 6.86 -20.70
C PRO A 84 8.10 7.80 -19.62
N ALA A 85 7.23 8.30 -18.73
CA ALA A 85 7.60 9.20 -17.65
C ALA A 85 8.18 8.50 -16.42
N GLY A 86 8.21 7.16 -16.39
CA GLY A 86 8.69 6.38 -15.25
C GLY A 86 7.81 5.17 -14.95
N THR A 87 7.11 5.19 -13.85
CA THR A 87 6.22 4.08 -13.45
C THR A 87 4.93 4.65 -12.86
N VAL A 88 3.80 4.10 -13.29
CA VAL A 88 2.53 4.31 -12.58
C VAL A 88 2.47 3.27 -11.46
N ILE A 89 2.40 3.75 -10.22
CA ILE A 89 2.06 2.92 -9.07
C ILE A 89 0.56 3.04 -8.82
N ARG A 90 -0.11 1.90 -8.69
CA ARG A 90 -1.56 1.85 -8.41
C ARG A 90 -1.80 0.94 -7.23
N HIS A 91 -2.54 1.44 -6.25
CA HIS A 91 -3.03 0.63 -5.13
C HIS A 91 -4.54 0.49 -5.25
N THR A 92 -5.02 -0.74 -5.24
CA THR A 92 -6.43 -1.07 -5.34
C THR A 92 -6.89 -1.79 -4.08
N VAL A 93 -8.04 -1.38 -3.55
CA VAL A 93 -8.80 -2.14 -2.56
C VAL A 93 -10.09 -2.59 -3.22
N GLN A 94 -10.41 -3.86 -3.09
CA GLN A 94 -11.64 -4.43 -3.65
C GLN A 94 -12.20 -5.45 -2.67
N GLY A 95 -13.50 -5.36 -2.40
CA GLY A 95 -14.13 -6.30 -1.49
C GLY A 95 -15.55 -5.91 -1.13
N GLU A 96 -15.94 -6.29 0.09
CA GLU A 96 -17.28 -6.06 0.59
C GLU A 96 -17.26 -5.80 2.09
N ALA A 97 -17.98 -4.78 2.54
CA ALA A 97 -18.19 -4.47 3.95
C ALA A 97 -19.59 -4.92 4.34
N LEU A 98 -19.70 -5.67 5.43
CA LEU A 98 -20.94 -6.27 5.90
C LEU A 98 -21.36 -5.64 7.22
N GLY A 99 -22.68 -5.51 7.42
CA GLY A 99 -23.25 -5.04 8.67
C GLY A 99 -22.73 -3.67 9.08
N ASP A 100 -22.31 -3.55 10.35
CA ASP A 100 -21.81 -2.29 10.91
C ASP A 100 -20.55 -1.81 10.22
N TYR A 101 -19.81 -2.68 9.54
CA TYR A 101 -18.61 -2.31 8.81
C TYR A 101 -18.87 -1.50 7.53
N GLU A 102 -20.10 -1.43 7.05
CA GLU A 102 -20.43 -0.50 5.97
C GLU A 102 -20.18 0.96 6.40
N ALA A 103 -20.69 1.34 7.56
CA ALA A 103 -20.47 2.69 8.09
C ALA A 103 -19.02 2.88 8.57
N ILE A 104 -18.42 1.87 9.20
CA ILE A 104 -17.04 1.93 9.67
C ILE A 104 -16.07 2.13 8.49
N TRP A 105 -16.27 1.39 7.40
CA TRP A 105 -15.49 1.58 6.19
C TRP A 105 -15.64 3.00 5.63
N ARG A 106 -16.87 3.39 5.36
CA ARG A 106 -17.16 4.68 4.73
C ARG A 106 -16.70 5.88 5.55
N ASP A 107 -16.92 5.84 6.87
CA ASP A 107 -16.73 7.00 7.73
C ASP A 107 -15.38 7.05 8.44
N ARG A 108 -14.68 5.91 8.56
CA ARG A 108 -13.42 5.81 9.32
C ARG A 108 -12.27 5.21 8.51
N ILE A 109 -12.47 4.03 7.91
CA ILE A 109 -11.36 3.32 7.27
C ILE A 109 -10.98 3.97 5.94
N GLU A 110 -11.94 4.20 5.06
CA GLU A 110 -11.64 4.77 3.75
C GLU A 110 -11.01 6.16 3.82
N PRO A 111 -11.51 7.12 4.63
CA PRO A 111 -10.86 8.42 4.75
C PRO A 111 -9.42 8.32 5.27
N ALA A 112 -9.17 7.48 6.26
CA ALA A 112 -7.82 7.25 6.77
C ALA A 112 -6.92 6.59 5.74
N HIS A 113 -7.43 5.59 5.03
CA HIS A 113 -6.73 4.90 3.95
C HIS A 113 -6.30 5.86 2.85
N ASP A 114 -7.20 6.76 2.44
CA ASP A 114 -6.89 7.73 1.38
C ASP A 114 -5.72 8.63 1.77
N ILE A 115 -5.69 9.11 3.01
CA ILE A 115 -4.59 9.92 3.52
C ILE A 115 -3.30 9.11 3.61
N ILE A 116 -3.38 7.89 4.11
CA ILE A 116 -2.20 7.01 4.29
C ILE A 116 -1.59 6.66 2.93
N LEU A 117 -2.38 6.30 1.94
CA LEU A 117 -1.86 5.92 0.63
C LEU A 117 -1.16 7.07 -0.07
N GLU A 118 -1.70 8.28 -0.02
CA GLU A 118 -1.03 9.44 -0.60
C GLU A 118 0.28 9.73 0.12
N ALA A 119 0.32 9.57 1.45
CA ALA A 119 1.54 9.73 2.23
C ALA A 119 2.58 8.64 1.93
N VAL A 120 2.14 7.40 1.69
CA VAL A 120 3.04 6.32 1.23
C VAL A 120 3.69 6.70 -0.10
N PHE A 121 2.93 7.21 -1.05
CA PHE A 121 3.47 7.66 -2.34
C PHE A 121 4.46 8.81 -2.15
N ASP A 122 4.16 9.78 -1.30
CA ASP A 122 5.09 10.87 -0.96
C ASP A 122 6.40 10.32 -0.38
N ASN A 123 6.30 9.33 0.51
CA ASN A 123 7.48 8.73 1.15
C ASN A 123 8.31 7.90 0.16
N ILE A 124 7.67 7.26 -0.80
CA ILE A 124 8.38 6.56 -1.89
C ILE A 124 9.20 7.58 -2.70
N GLU A 125 8.60 8.69 -3.08
CA GLU A 125 9.29 9.75 -3.82
C GLU A 125 10.45 10.33 -3.01
N THR A 126 10.24 10.54 -1.71
CA THR A 126 11.30 11.03 -0.81
C THR A 126 12.45 10.03 -0.70
N ALA A 127 12.15 8.74 -0.56
CA ALA A 127 13.17 7.69 -0.48
C ALA A 127 13.98 7.59 -1.76
N LEU A 128 13.33 7.69 -2.92
CA LEU A 128 14.00 7.70 -4.22
C LEU A 128 14.91 8.91 -4.40
N ALA A 129 14.49 10.08 -3.95
CA ALA A 129 15.32 11.29 -4.00
C ALA A 129 16.58 11.15 -3.14
N ARG A 130 16.49 10.51 -1.99
CA ARG A 130 17.64 10.23 -1.12
C ARG A 130 18.63 9.26 -1.77
N ILE A 131 18.12 8.21 -2.40
CA ILE A 131 18.95 7.25 -3.14
C ILE A 131 19.70 7.95 -4.27
N TRP A 132 19.00 8.78 -5.04
CA TRP A 132 19.58 9.56 -6.15
C TRP A 132 20.70 10.47 -5.66
N LYS A 133 20.48 11.22 -4.59
CA LYS A 133 21.49 12.10 -3.99
C LYS A 133 22.69 11.33 -3.48
N GLY A 134 22.48 10.15 -2.90
CA GLY A 134 23.55 9.26 -2.46
C GLY A 134 24.43 8.80 -3.63
N ASP A 135 23.83 8.47 -4.76
CA ASP A 135 24.55 8.08 -5.96
C ASP A 135 25.35 9.24 -6.57
N GLU A 136 24.79 10.45 -6.59
CA GLU A 136 25.50 11.63 -7.04
C GLU A 136 26.72 11.93 -6.16
N ALA A 137 26.59 11.79 -4.85
CA ALA A 137 27.68 12.04 -3.91
C ALA A 137 28.86 11.06 -4.05
N LYS A 138 28.61 9.88 -4.62
CA LYS A 138 29.67 8.88 -4.88
C LYS A 138 30.44 9.09 -6.17
N ARG A 139 29.98 9.98 -7.01
CA ARG A 139 30.66 10.34 -8.25
C ARG A 139 31.67 11.47 -7.98
#